data_b31b6b2a45aa21919f9e7a78cea29838
#
_entry.id   b31b6b2a45aa21919f9e7a78cea29838
#
_cell.length_a   1.000
_cell.length_b   1.000
_cell.length_c   1.000
_cell.angle_alpha   90.00
_cell.angle_beta   90.00
_cell.angle_gamma   90.00
#
_symmetry.space_group_name_H-M   'P 1'
#
loop_
_entity.id
_entity.type
_entity.pdbx_description
1 polymer ?
#
loop_
_entity_poly.entity_id
_entity_poly.type
_entity_poly.pdbx_seq_one_letter_code
_entity_poly.pdbx_strand_id
1 'polypeptide(L)'
;MTQVIACSTPEGILLATDSLATWFDQTGAMKHFNLKKILRLGSHTAMVSAGIGIGVEIGSAFQKFLQERSVEGIEEVLRFAPPFFTDRYVKFLRERERNLDLSRPSDDGESDEPSPWAGVYFILAGYSFKDRQQPYHLHLLGSEENGDSITPHSTSPILLIPRSLSMEKRLEARCLAGSSIGHLLSLCKSFLKKRSADGEVGPPFYFATITRAGFREMTEEEVEG
;
A
#
# COMPACT_ATOMS: atom_id res chain seq x y z
N MET A 1 2.64 11.72 6.12
CA MET A 1 1.76 11.17 5.04
C MET A 1 2.44 9.94 4.45
N THR A 2 1.72 9.00 3.86
CA THR A 2 2.31 7.84 3.14
C THR A 2 2.21 8.08 1.65
N GLN A 3 3.26 7.74 0.89
CA GLN A 3 3.19 7.71 -0.56
C GLN A 3 3.47 6.31 -1.08
N VAL A 4 2.50 5.76 -1.79
CA VAL A 4 2.64 4.46 -2.49
C VAL A 4 2.49 4.69 -3.98
N ILE A 5 3.31 4.00 -4.76
CA ILE A 5 3.28 3.98 -6.22
C ILE A 5 3.33 2.52 -6.66
N ALA A 6 2.38 2.11 -7.48
CA ALA A 6 2.39 0.82 -8.15
C ALA A 6 2.11 1.02 -9.64
N CYS A 7 2.88 0.37 -10.49
CA CYS A 7 2.70 0.44 -11.93
C CYS A 7 2.92 -0.93 -12.56
N SER A 8 1.98 -1.35 -13.39
CA SER A 8 2.05 -2.58 -14.20
C SER A 8 2.47 -2.24 -15.62
N THR A 9 3.42 -2.99 -16.14
CA THR A 9 3.95 -2.90 -17.50
C THR A 9 3.98 -4.28 -18.16
N PRO A 10 4.24 -4.39 -19.47
CA PRO A 10 4.45 -5.69 -20.10
C PRO A 10 5.65 -6.48 -19.56
N GLU A 11 6.62 -5.81 -18.92
CA GLU A 11 7.81 -6.45 -18.33
C GLU A 11 7.59 -6.93 -16.90
N GLY A 12 6.63 -6.35 -16.19
CA GLY A 12 6.37 -6.64 -14.77
C GLY A 12 5.65 -5.53 -14.04
N ILE A 13 5.58 -5.68 -12.73
CA ILE A 13 5.04 -4.68 -11.81
C ILE A 13 6.21 -4.05 -11.06
N LEU A 14 6.19 -2.73 -10.93
CA LEU A 14 7.01 -1.99 -9.97
C LEU A 14 6.17 -1.53 -8.79
N LEU A 15 6.78 -1.54 -7.62
CA LEU A 15 6.25 -1.01 -6.36
C LEU A 15 7.28 -0.07 -5.77
N ALA A 16 6.83 1.10 -5.32
CA ALA A 16 7.70 2.05 -4.62
C ALA A 16 6.91 2.73 -3.49
N THR A 17 7.55 2.93 -2.33
CA THR A 17 6.93 3.59 -1.19
C THR A 17 7.96 4.26 -0.29
N ASP A 18 7.50 5.25 0.46
CA ASP A 18 8.20 5.79 1.61
C ASP A 18 8.09 4.87 2.83
N SER A 19 8.86 5.16 3.88
CA SER A 19 8.81 4.41 5.13
C SER A 19 8.16 5.18 6.28
N LEU A 20 7.97 6.49 6.15
CA LEU A 20 7.53 7.31 7.26
C LEU A 20 6.15 6.89 7.76
N ALA A 21 6.06 6.56 9.03
CA ALA A 21 4.82 6.34 9.76
C ALA A 21 4.75 7.30 10.94
N THR A 22 3.55 7.76 11.24
CA THR A 22 3.29 8.70 12.34
C THR A 22 2.44 8.01 13.39
N TRP A 23 2.85 8.14 14.63
CA TRP A 23 2.12 7.67 15.79
C TRP A 23 1.87 8.85 16.74
N PHE A 24 0.69 8.91 17.33
CA PHE A 24 0.37 9.83 18.41
C PHE A 24 0.37 9.05 19.72
N ASP A 25 1.20 9.46 20.68
CA ASP A 25 1.18 8.82 21.99
C ASP A 25 0.00 9.32 22.85
N GLN A 26 -0.13 8.77 24.06
CA GLN A 26 -1.25 9.10 24.96
C GLN A 26 -1.31 10.59 25.36
N THR A 27 -0.23 11.32 25.17
CA THR A 27 -0.17 12.78 25.45
C THR A 27 -0.51 13.61 24.22
N GLY A 28 -0.79 12.98 23.07
CA GLY A 28 -0.98 13.64 21.78
C GLY A 28 0.33 14.05 21.09
N ALA A 29 1.48 13.68 21.65
CA ALA A 29 2.77 13.99 21.02
C ALA A 29 2.99 13.08 19.80
N MET A 30 3.35 13.72 18.69
CA MET A 30 3.61 13.06 17.42
C MET A 30 5.01 12.43 17.40
N LYS A 31 5.07 11.14 17.11
CA LYS A 31 6.32 10.38 16.92
C LYS A 31 6.38 9.80 15.52
N HIS A 32 7.56 9.85 14.93
CA HIS A 32 7.84 9.28 13.63
C HIS A 32 8.70 8.03 13.77
N PHE A 33 8.42 7.03 12.96
CA PHE A 33 9.23 5.82 12.86
C PHE A 33 9.20 5.29 11.43
N ASN A 34 10.18 4.46 11.09
CA ASN A 34 10.25 3.86 9.77
C ASN A 34 9.55 2.51 9.76
N LEU A 35 8.69 2.31 8.76
CA LEU A 35 7.90 1.10 8.60
C LEU A 35 7.97 0.59 7.16
N LYS A 36 8.33 -0.66 6.99
CA LYS A 36 8.31 -1.30 5.69
C LYS A 36 6.87 -1.60 5.29
N LYS A 37 6.39 -0.95 4.24
CA LYS A 37 5.00 -1.02 3.77
C LYS A 37 4.79 -2.02 2.63
N ILE A 38 5.88 -2.47 1.96
CA ILE A 38 5.85 -3.53 0.95
C ILE A 38 6.06 -4.87 1.65
N LEU A 39 5.11 -5.78 1.49
CA LEU A 39 5.15 -7.14 2.04
C LEU A 39 5.09 -8.15 0.90
N ARG A 40 6.06 -9.06 0.86
CA ARG A 40 6.02 -10.22 -0.03
C ARG A 40 4.98 -11.21 0.48
N LEU A 41 3.98 -11.57 -0.33
CA LEU A 41 2.96 -12.56 0.02
C LEU A 41 3.29 -13.97 -0.50
N GLY A 42 3.99 -14.05 -1.61
CA GLY A 42 4.41 -15.31 -2.24
C GLY A 42 5.58 -15.11 -3.17
N SER A 43 5.90 -16.10 -3.97
CA SER A 43 7.01 -16.03 -4.94
C SER A 43 6.79 -14.96 -6.02
N HIS A 44 5.53 -14.71 -6.39
CA HIS A 44 5.12 -13.79 -7.46
C HIS A 44 4.04 -12.80 -7.01
N THR A 45 3.85 -12.64 -5.70
CA THR A 45 2.80 -11.79 -5.15
C THR A 45 3.33 -10.92 -4.02
N ALA A 46 2.83 -9.69 -3.95
CA ALA A 46 3.13 -8.73 -2.91
C ALA A 46 1.92 -7.87 -2.60
N MET A 47 1.98 -7.19 -1.47
CA MET A 47 1.05 -6.13 -1.13
C MET A 47 1.78 -4.90 -0.62
N VAL A 48 1.12 -3.75 -0.76
CA VAL A 48 1.52 -2.50 -0.13
C VAL A 48 0.32 -1.93 0.61
N SER A 49 0.54 -1.42 1.82
CA SER A 49 -0.50 -0.73 2.59
C SER A 49 -0.27 0.78 2.62
N ALA A 50 -1.35 1.54 2.64
CA ALA A 50 -1.37 2.99 2.79
C ALA A 50 -2.52 3.42 3.71
N GLY A 51 -2.46 4.66 4.20
CA GLY A 51 -3.42 5.19 5.16
C GLY A 51 -3.00 4.96 6.60
N ILE A 52 -3.94 4.56 7.46
CA ILE A 52 -3.65 4.34 8.87
C ILE A 52 -2.75 3.13 9.13
N GLY A 53 -1.94 3.21 10.20
CA GLY A 53 -0.87 2.25 10.51
C GLY A 53 -1.29 0.79 10.67
N ILE A 54 -2.56 0.52 11.03
CA ILE A 54 -3.12 -0.83 11.13
C ILE A 54 -2.97 -1.64 9.81
N GLY A 55 -2.87 -0.96 8.67
CA GLY A 55 -2.71 -1.62 7.38
C GLY A 55 -1.51 -2.55 7.31
N VAL A 56 -0.39 -2.21 7.98
CA VAL A 56 0.80 -3.06 8.00
C VAL A 56 0.61 -4.28 8.90
N GLU A 57 -0.08 -4.12 10.04
CA GLU A 57 -0.39 -5.24 10.94
C GLU A 57 -1.33 -6.24 10.26
N ILE A 58 -2.41 -5.73 9.63
CA ILE A 58 -3.33 -6.55 8.83
C ILE A 58 -2.57 -7.29 7.72
N GLY A 59 -1.68 -6.59 7.02
CA GLY A 59 -0.85 -7.18 5.98
C GLY A 59 0.07 -8.28 6.48
N SER A 60 0.74 -8.07 7.60
CA SER A 60 1.62 -9.07 8.22
C SER A 60 0.84 -10.31 8.69
N ALA A 61 -0.35 -10.09 9.26
CA ALA A 61 -1.23 -11.20 9.64
C ALA A 61 -1.75 -11.96 8.40
N PHE A 62 -2.04 -11.25 7.31
CA PHE A 62 -2.46 -11.87 6.05
C PHE A 62 -1.33 -12.68 5.39
N GLN A 63 -0.12 -12.14 5.39
CA GLN A 63 1.06 -12.88 4.91
C GLN A 63 1.20 -14.23 5.63
N LYS A 64 1.11 -14.23 6.97
CA LYS A 64 1.16 -15.45 7.78
C LYS A 64 0.01 -16.41 7.44
N PHE A 65 -1.21 -15.89 7.31
CA PHE A 65 -2.39 -16.67 6.92
C PHE A 65 -2.21 -17.38 5.57
N LEU A 66 -1.63 -16.70 4.57
CA LEU A 66 -1.35 -17.28 3.25
C LEU A 66 -0.26 -18.34 3.32
N GLN A 67 0.82 -18.10 4.09
CA GLN A 67 1.91 -19.05 4.29
C GLN A 67 1.43 -20.36 4.93
N GLU A 68 0.60 -20.27 5.98
CA GLU A 68 0.03 -21.42 6.67
C GLU A 68 -0.86 -22.29 5.75
N ARG A 69 -1.38 -21.70 4.65
CA ARG A 69 -2.22 -22.38 3.65
C ARG A 69 -1.53 -22.68 2.34
N SER A 70 -0.23 -22.38 2.24
CA SER A 70 0.57 -22.53 1.02
C SER A 70 -0.07 -21.86 -0.20
N VAL A 71 -0.68 -20.67 0.01
CA VAL A 71 -1.29 -19.86 -1.05
C VAL A 71 -0.23 -18.96 -1.66
N GLU A 72 0.00 -19.07 -2.97
CA GLU A 72 1.01 -18.28 -3.69
C GLU A 72 0.46 -17.49 -4.89
N GLY A 73 -0.62 -17.99 -5.52
CA GLY A 73 -1.19 -17.40 -6.74
C GLY A 73 -2.01 -16.14 -6.46
N ILE A 74 -1.89 -15.15 -7.34
CA ILE A 74 -2.61 -13.87 -7.18
C ILE A 74 -4.14 -14.05 -7.13
N GLU A 75 -4.69 -14.99 -7.88
CA GLU A 75 -6.13 -15.25 -7.91
C GLU A 75 -6.65 -15.76 -6.56
N GLU A 76 -5.88 -16.60 -5.89
CA GLU A 76 -6.24 -17.10 -4.56
C GLU A 76 -6.02 -16.02 -3.50
N VAL A 77 -4.94 -15.24 -3.60
CA VAL A 77 -4.70 -14.08 -2.74
C VAL A 77 -5.89 -13.12 -2.81
N LEU A 78 -6.36 -12.77 -4.01
CA LEU A 78 -7.52 -11.89 -4.22
C LEU A 78 -8.82 -12.47 -3.66
N ARG A 79 -9.01 -13.79 -3.70
CA ARG A 79 -10.18 -14.44 -3.13
C ARG A 79 -10.21 -14.33 -1.61
N PHE A 80 -9.05 -14.43 -0.94
CA PHE A 80 -8.97 -14.41 0.51
C PHE A 80 -8.85 -12.99 1.10
N ALA A 81 -8.30 -12.03 0.35
CA ALA A 81 -7.98 -10.71 0.88
C ALA A 81 -9.19 -9.92 1.39
N PRO A 82 -10.29 -9.70 0.63
CA PRO A 82 -11.39 -8.85 1.09
C PRO A 82 -12.02 -9.34 2.40
N PRO A 83 -12.43 -10.61 2.56
CA PRO A 83 -13.03 -11.07 3.80
C PRO A 83 -12.03 -11.07 4.97
N PHE A 84 -10.76 -11.39 4.73
CA PHE A 84 -9.73 -11.35 5.77
C PHE A 84 -9.47 -9.92 6.26
N PHE A 85 -9.31 -8.97 5.34
CA PHE A 85 -9.03 -7.58 5.69
C PHE A 85 -10.22 -6.95 6.39
N THR A 86 -11.45 -7.21 5.94
CA THR A 86 -12.68 -6.74 6.59
C THR A 86 -12.78 -7.24 8.03
N ASP A 87 -12.59 -8.55 8.28
CA ASP A 87 -12.61 -9.10 9.64
C ASP A 87 -11.62 -8.40 10.58
N ARG A 88 -10.40 -8.17 10.11
CA ARG A 88 -9.36 -7.51 10.90
C ARG A 88 -9.61 -6.03 11.10
N TYR A 89 -10.11 -5.35 10.08
CA TYR A 89 -10.42 -3.93 10.15
C TYR A 89 -11.60 -3.65 11.11
N VAL A 90 -12.66 -4.44 11.04
CA VAL A 90 -13.81 -4.35 11.97
C VAL A 90 -13.37 -4.56 13.42
N LYS A 91 -12.49 -5.53 13.68
CA LYS A 91 -11.93 -5.73 15.04
C LYS A 91 -11.19 -4.50 15.53
N PHE A 92 -10.33 -3.93 14.68
CA PHE A 92 -9.61 -2.69 15.01
C PHE A 92 -10.57 -1.53 15.31
N LEU A 93 -11.60 -1.32 14.49
CA LEU A 93 -12.59 -0.25 14.73
C LEU A 93 -13.29 -0.41 16.08
N ARG A 94 -13.74 -1.62 16.41
CA ARG A 94 -14.40 -1.92 17.70
C ARG A 94 -13.48 -1.71 18.92
N GLU A 95 -12.20 -2.07 18.78
CA GLU A 95 -11.21 -1.84 19.83
C GLU A 95 -10.93 -0.35 20.01
N ARG A 96 -10.86 0.41 18.92
CA ARG A 96 -10.69 1.86 18.94
C ARG A 96 -11.89 2.55 19.59
N GLU A 97 -13.11 2.19 19.25
CA GLU A 97 -14.33 2.73 19.87
C GLU A 97 -14.34 2.50 21.38
N ARG A 98 -14.07 1.27 21.83
CA ARG A 98 -13.97 0.96 23.28
C ARG A 98 -12.93 1.81 24.00
N ASN A 99 -11.77 2.04 23.37
CA ASN A 99 -10.72 2.84 23.97
C ASN A 99 -11.08 4.34 24.01
N LEU A 100 -11.81 4.84 23.03
CA LEU A 100 -12.32 6.22 23.00
C LEU A 100 -13.39 6.44 24.09
N ASP A 101 -14.31 5.50 24.30
CA ASP A 101 -15.34 5.56 25.36
C ASP A 101 -14.71 5.57 26.76
N LEU A 102 -13.60 4.88 26.96
CA LEU A 102 -12.84 4.87 28.21
C LEU A 102 -12.02 6.15 28.46
N SER A 103 -11.76 6.93 27.40
CA SER A 103 -10.88 8.11 27.45
C SER A 103 -11.64 9.44 27.43
N ARG A 104 -12.98 9.42 27.28
CA ARG A 104 -13.80 10.66 27.33
C ARG A 104 -13.98 11.09 28.78
N PRO A 105 -13.36 12.22 29.21
CA PRO A 105 -13.93 13.01 30.29
C PRO A 105 -15.28 13.54 29.75
N SER A 106 -16.32 13.36 30.52
CA SER A 106 -17.59 14.02 30.29
C SER A 106 -17.36 15.53 30.32
N ASP A 107 -17.17 16.15 29.19
CA ASP A 107 -17.72 17.47 28.90
C ASP A 107 -17.17 18.08 27.61
N ASP A 108 -18.10 18.63 26.85
CA ASP A 108 -18.03 19.78 25.95
C ASP A 108 -17.08 19.77 24.74
N GLY A 109 -17.70 19.66 23.58
CA GLY A 109 -17.19 20.24 22.34
C GLY A 109 -16.91 19.22 21.24
N GLU A 110 -17.94 19.02 20.45
CA GLU A 110 -17.90 18.36 19.16
C GLU A 110 -16.74 18.83 18.29
N SER A 111 -15.87 17.90 17.95
CA SER A 111 -15.24 17.91 16.64
C SER A 111 -15.36 16.51 16.05
N ASP A 112 -16.58 16.16 15.67
CA ASP A 112 -16.90 14.98 14.87
C ASP A 112 -16.56 15.18 13.38
N GLU A 113 -15.52 15.93 13.05
CA GLU A 113 -15.00 15.88 11.69
C GLU A 113 -14.23 14.56 11.53
N PRO A 114 -14.71 13.62 10.71
CA PRO A 114 -13.97 12.43 10.40
C PRO A 114 -12.62 12.87 9.84
N SER A 115 -11.53 12.42 10.48
CA SER A 115 -10.18 12.69 9.97
C SER A 115 -10.15 12.30 8.50
N PRO A 116 -9.81 13.21 7.57
CA PRO A 116 -9.74 12.90 6.13
C PRO A 116 -8.75 11.78 5.79
N TRP A 117 -8.11 11.21 6.80
CA TRP A 117 -7.10 10.15 6.73
C TRP A 117 -7.53 8.85 7.41
N ALA A 118 -8.82 8.68 7.72
CA ALA A 118 -9.34 7.51 8.44
C ALA A 118 -9.33 6.20 7.62
N GLY A 119 -9.02 6.26 6.33
CA GLY A 119 -9.02 5.10 5.45
C GLY A 119 -7.76 4.23 5.53
N VAL A 120 -7.94 2.93 5.32
CA VAL A 120 -6.87 1.98 5.05
C VAL A 120 -7.00 1.46 3.63
N TYR A 121 -5.86 1.39 2.93
CA TYR A 121 -5.80 0.94 1.54
C TYR A 121 -4.73 -0.13 1.39
N PHE A 122 -5.02 -1.10 0.52
CA PHE A 122 -4.13 -2.19 0.17
C PHE A 122 -4.02 -2.28 -1.35
N ILE A 123 -2.81 -2.26 -1.88
CA ILE A 123 -2.56 -2.63 -3.27
C ILE A 123 -2.04 -4.06 -3.27
N LEU A 124 -2.77 -4.96 -3.90
CA LEU A 124 -2.34 -6.33 -4.16
C LEU A 124 -1.76 -6.38 -5.56
N ALA A 125 -0.55 -6.89 -5.67
CA ALA A 125 0.22 -6.98 -6.89
C ALA A 125 0.66 -8.43 -7.12
N GLY A 126 0.55 -8.92 -8.36
CA GLY A 126 0.99 -10.27 -8.63
C GLY A 126 1.05 -10.64 -10.10
N TYR A 127 1.84 -11.69 -10.36
CA TYR A 127 1.91 -12.34 -11.66
C TYR A 127 1.00 -13.57 -11.69
N SER A 128 0.14 -13.63 -12.72
CA SER A 128 -0.73 -14.78 -12.98
C SER A 128 -0.12 -15.72 -14.00
N PHE A 129 0.01 -16.99 -13.65
CA PHE A 129 0.36 -18.03 -14.61
C PHE A 129 -0.81 -18.47 -15.47
N LYS A 130 -2.05 -18.08 -15.11
CA LYS A 130 -3.29 -18.46 -15.79
C LYS A 130 -3.71 -17.45 -16.85
N ASP A 131 -3.50 -16.16 -16.57
CA ASP A 131 -3.79 -15.09 -17.52
C ASP A 131 -2.55 -14.80 -18.40
N ARG A 132 -2.58 -15.35 -19.62
CA ARG A 132 -1.48 -15.16 -20.57
C ARG A 132 -1.53 -13.83 -21.30
N GLN A 133 -2.69 -13.17 -21.33
CA GLN A 133 -2.85 -11.89 -22.05
C GLN A 133 -2.46 -10.70 -21.18
N GLN A 134 -2.84 -10.73 -19.92
CA GLN A 134 -2.53 -9.69 -18.93
C GLN A 134 -2.00 -10.32 -17.64
N PRO A 135 -0.77 -10.87 -17.63
CA PRO A 135 -0.29 -11.66 -16.50
C PRO A 135 0.04 -10.83 -15.27
N TYR A 136 0.16 -9.51 -15.38
CA TYR A 136 0.52 -8.61 -14.28
C TYR A 136 -0.69 -7.86 -13.76
N HIS A 137 -1.11 -8.20 -12.55
CA HIS A 137 -2.33 -7.70 -11.93
C HIS A 137 -2.04 -6.71 -10.80
N LEU A 138 -2.75 -5.59 -10.80
CA LEU A 138 -2.81 -4.63 -9.70
C LEU A 138 -4.26 -4.44 -9.27
N HIS A 139 -4.53 -4.62 -7.97
CA HIS A 139 -5.84 -4.43 -7.39
C HIS A 139 -5.76 -3.53 -6.17
N LEU A 140 -6.60 -2.50 -6.16
CA LEU A 140 -6.77 -1.62 -5.01
C LEU A 140 -7.97 -2.09 -4.19
N LEU A 141 -7.75 -2.33 -2.92
CA LEU A 141 -8.78 -2.54 -1.91
C LEU A 141 -8.68 -1.44 -0.87
N GLY A 142 -9.80 -1.02 -0.31
CA GLY A 142 -9.77 0.02 0.71
C GLY A 142 -11.05 0.04 1.53
N SER A 143 -10.98 0.74 2.67
CA SER A 143 -12.17 1.05 3.44
C SER A 143 -12.99 2.10 2.73
N GLU A 144 -14.32 1.93 2.76
CA GLU A 144 -15.24 2.99 2.35
C GLU A 144 -15.23 4.12 3.39
N GLU A 145 -15.55 5.33 2.94
CA GLU A 145 -15.74 6.47 3.82
C GLU A 145 -16.90 6.16 4.77
N ASN A 146 -16.64 6.08 6.06
CA ASN A 146 -17.57 5.63 7.12
C ASN A 146 -18.02 4.15 7.03
N GLY A 147 -17.33 3.32 6.26
CA GLY A 147 -17.63 1.89 6.15
C GLY A 147 -16.76 1.02 7.07
N ASP A 148 -17.31 -0.08 7.51
CA ASP A 148 -16.65 -1.12 8.31
C ASP A 148 -16.11 -2.29 7.45
N SER A 149 -16.10 -2.15 6.12
CA SER A 149 -15.69 -3.18 5.18
C SER A 149 -14.52 -2.72 4.29
N ILE A 150 -13.73 -3.68 3.86
CA ILE A 150 -12.68 -3.49 2.85
C ILE A 150 -13.19 -4.04 1.52
N THR A 151 -13.36 -3.14 0.57
CA THR A 151 -13.93 -3.47 -0.75
C THR A 151 -12.94 -3.23 -1.88
N PRO A 152 -13.07 -3.95 -3.01
CA PRO A 152 -12.33 -3.63 -4.22
C PRO A 152 -12.75 -2.27 -4.78
N HIS A 153 -11.80 -1.37 -5.01
CA HIS A 153 -12.08 -0.04 -5.57
C HIS A 153 -11.89 0.01 -7.09
N SER A 154 -10.73 -0.42 -7.56
CA SER A 154 -10.43 -0.39 -9.00
C SER A 154 -9.29 -1.31 -9.37
N THR A 155 -9.24 -1.68 -10.63
CA THR A 155 -8.06 -2.21 -11.28
C THR A 155 -7.54 -1.15 -12.24
N SER A 156 -6.30 -0.74 -12.08
CA SER A 156 -5.64 0.22 -12.96
C SER A 156 -4.19 -0.20 -13.14
N PRO A 157 -3.59 -0.01 -14.32
CA PRO A 157 -2.17 -0.28 -14.51
C PRO A 157 -1.28 0.66 -13.70
N ILE A 158 -1.81 1.77 -13.20
CA ILE A 158 -1.07 2.74 -12.37
C ILE A 158 -1.93 3.12 -11.18
N LEU A 159 -1.40 2.93 -9.98
CA LEU A 159 -2.04 3.27 -8.70
C LEU A 159 -1.08 4.11 -7.86
N LEU A 160 -1.55 5.27 -7.42
CA LEU A 160 -0.86 6.15 -6.46
C LEU A 160 -1.75 6.45 -5.26
N ILE A 161 -1.18 6.36 -4.06
CA ILE A 161 -1.87 6.72 -2.81
C ILE A 161 -0.92 7.58 -1.95
N PRO A 162 -1.24 8.85 -1.68
CA PRO A 162 -2.34 9.60 -2.28
C PRO A 162 -2.15 9.81 -3.79
N ARG A 163 -3.25 10.07 -4.45
CA ARG A 163 -3.27 10.24 -5.89
C ARG A 163 -2.48 11.49 -6.33
N SER A 164 -1.71 11.36 -7.41
CA SER A 164 -0.99 12.47 -8.05
C SER A 164 -1.16 12.42 -9.56
N LEU A 165 -2.08 13.22 -10.09
CA LEU A 165 -2.38 13.26 -11.53
C LEU A 165 -1.15 13.58 -12.39
N SER A 166 -0.25 14.44 -11.90
CA SER A 166 0.98 14.78 -12.62
C SER A 166 1.93 13.58 -12.72
N MET A 167 2.05 12.78 -11.64
CA MET A 167 2.89 11.59 -11.64
C MET A 167 2.25 10.45 -12.43
N GLU A 168 0.93 10.25 -12.32
CA GLU A 168 0.16 9.29 -13.13
C GLU A 168 0.40 9.52 -14.63
N LYS A 169 0.20 10.74 -15.10
CA LYS A 169 0.44 11.10 -16.51
C LYS A 169 1.88 10.88 -16.97
N ARG A 170 2.85 11.14 -16.08
CA ARG A 170 4.28 10.90 -16.40
C ARG A 170 4.59 9.40 -16.51
N LEU A 171 4.06 8.58 -15.59
CA LEU A 171 4.21 7.12 -15.67
C LEU A 171 3.53 6.57 -16.92
N GLU A 172 2.29 6.99 -17.19
CA GLU A 172 1.53 6.57 -18.37
C GLU A 172 2.29 6.88 -19.66
N ALA A 173 2.77 8.12 -19.82
CA ALA A 173 3.57 8.52 -21.00
C ALA A 173 4.84 7.67 -21.15
N ARG A 174 5.51 7.31 -20.04
CA ARG A 174 6.72 6.47 -20.09
C ARG A 174 6.38 5.01 -20.40
N CYS A 175 5.28 4.47 -19.86
CA CYS A 175 4.79 3.13 -20.18
C CYS A 175 4.45 3.04 -21.67
N LEU A 176 3.72 4.01 -22.22
CA LEU A 176 3.37 4.07 -23.63
C LEU A 176 4.61 4.20 -24.55
N ALA A 177 5.65 4.88 -24.07
CA ALA A 177 6.93 4.97 -24.78
C ALA A 177 7.81 3.71 -24.65
N GLY A 178 7.34 2.64 -23.99
CA GLY A 178 8.09 1.41 -23.80
C GLY A 178 9.32 1.54 -22.87
N SER A 179 9.25 2.43 -21.89
CA SER A 179 10.33 2.58 -20.92
C SER A 179 10.50 1.31 -20.09
N SER A 180 11.74 0.91 -19.81
CA SER A 180 12.04 -0.24 -18.96
C SER A 180 11.59 -0.01 -17.51
N ILE A 181 11.37 -1.09 -16.75
CA ILE A 181 11.07 -1.03 -15.31
C ILE A 181 12.12 -0.22 -14.54
N GLY A 182 13.42 -0.33 -14.89
CA GLY A 182 14.49 0.44 -14.26
C GLY A 182 14.30 1.94 -14.39
N HIS A 183 13.97 2.44 -15.60
CA HIS A 183 13.67 3.86 -15.81
C HIS A 183 12.44 4.34 -15.05
N LEU A 184 11.39 3.49 -14.95
CA LEU A 184 10.20 3.83 -14.19
C LEU A 184 10.48 3.88 -12.68
N LEU A 185 11.32 2.97 -12.16
CA LEU A 185 11.77 2.99 -10.78
C LEU A 185 12.58 4.25 -10.46
N SER A 186 13.51 4.66 -11.34
CA SER A 186 14.26 5.91 -11.18
C SER A 186 13.35 7.15 -11.17
N LEU A 187 12.28 7.14 -11.98
CA LEU A 187 11.26 8.18 -11.95
C LEU A 187 10.50 8.19 -10.60
N CYS A 188 10.10 7.03 -10.09
CA CYS A 188 9.44 6.90 -8.79
C CYS A 188 10.35 7.37 -7.65
N LYS A 189 11.63 6.98 -7.68
CA LYS A 189 12.64 7.43 -6.70
C LYS A 189 12.79 8.96 -6.69
N SER A 190 12.92 9.56 -7.88
CA SER A 190 13.01 11.02 -8.01
C SER A 190 11.76 11.73 -7.46
N PHE A 191 10.58 11.16 -7.69
CA PHE A 191 9.32 11.68 -7.17
C PHE A 191 9.27 11.59 -5.64
N LEU A 192 9.62 10.43 -5.04
CA LEU A 192 9.66 10.25 -3.58
C LEU A 192 10.68 11.17 -2.92
N LYS A 193 11.88 11.33 -3.52
CA LYS A 193 12.89 12.28 -3.01
C LYS A 193 12.37 13.72 -3.02
N LYS A 194 11.66 14.14 -4.07
CA LYS A 194 11.05 15.47 -4.14
C LYS A 194 10.01 15.64 -3.02
N ARG A 195 9.09 14.69 -2.87
CA ARG A 195 8.06 14.73 -1.81
C ARG A 195 8.66 14.73 -0.41
N SER A 196 9.80 14.06 -0.23
CA SER A 196 10.55 14.08 1.04
C SER A 196 11.16 15.44 1.33
N ALA A 197 11.68 16.14 0.32
CA ALA A 197 12.17 17.51 0.48
C ALA A 197 11.05 18.49 0.88
N ASP A 198 9.82 18.22 0.45
CA ASP A 198 8.63 18.99 0.82
C ASP A 198 8.08 18.59 2.23
N GLY A 199 8.72 17.64 2.93
CA GLY A 199 8.35 17.18 4.27
C GLY A 199 7.12 16.25 4.32
N GLU A 200 6.62 15.79 3.18
CA GLU A 200 5.38 15.01 3.11
C GLU A 200 5.58 13.51 3.36
N VAL A 201 6.74 12.99 3.01
CA VAL A 201 7.13 11.57 3.15
C VAL A 201 8.56 11.48 3.65
N GLY A 202 9.01 10.31 4.12
CA GLY A 202 10.36 10.15 4.67
C GLY A 202 11.09 8.89 4.21
N PRO A 203 12.43 8.99 4.07
CA PRO A 203 13.28 7.85 3.82
C PRO A 203 13.33 6.90 5.05
N PRO A 204 13.83 5.64 4.87
CA PRO A 204 14.27 5.04 3.61
C PRO A 204 13.10 4.78 2.66
N PHE A 205 13.39 4.82 1.35
CA PHE A 205 12.42 4.43 0.34
C PHE A 205 12.58 2.96 0.01
N TYR A 206 11.45 2.25 -0.16
CA TYR A 206 11.43 0.84 -0.51
C TYR A 206 10.94 0.65 -1.94
N PHE A 207 11.63 -0.24 -2.65
CA PHE A 207 11.33 -0.60 -4.03
C PHE A 207 11.21 -2.11 -4.16
N ALA A 208 10.32 -2.55 -5.04
CA ALA A 208 10.25 -3.95 -5.42
C ALA A 208 9.74 -4.09 -6.86
N THR A 209 10.05 -5.23 -7.45
CA THR A 209 9.51 -5.63 -8.74
C THR A 209 8.88 -7.02 -8.65
N ILE A 210 7.86 -7.26 -9.47
CA ILE A 210 7.31 -8.58 -9.70
C ILE A 210 7.39 -8.83 -11.20
N THR A 211 8.20 -9.80 -11.59
CA THR A 211 8.37 -10.20 -12.98
C THR A 211 8.00 -11.67 -13.13
N ARG A 212 8.13 -12.23 -14.31
CA ARG A 212 8.01 -13.68 -14.51
C ARG A 212 9.03 -14.49 -13.68
N ALA A 213 10.16 -13.88 -13.33
CA ALA A 213 11.18 -14.52 -12.48
C ALA A 213 10.82 -14.48 -10.97
N GLY A 214 9.82 -13.70 -10.59
CA GLY A 214 9.33 -13.61 -9.22
C GLY A 214 9.40 -12.20 -8.64
N PHE A 215 9.12 -12.13 -7.35
CA PHE A 215 9.24 -10.91 -6.53
C PHE A 215 10.69 -10.66 -6.15
N ARG A 216 11.16 -9.43 -6.34
CA ARG A 216 12.48 -8.97 -5.94
C ARG A 216 12.38 -7.62 -5.24
N GLU A 217 12.94 -7.52 -4.05
CA GLU A 217 13.22 -6.23 -3.40
C GLU A 217 14.47 -5.61 -4.02
N MET A 218 14.48 -4.28 -4.08
CA MET A 218 15.60 -3.52 -4.62
C MET A 218 16.03 -2.44 -3.62
N THR A 219 17.33 -2.24 -3.51
CA THR A 219 17.89 -1.13 -2.74
C THR A 219 17.82 0.17 -3.53
N GLU A 220 17.97 1.30 -2.85
CA GLU A 220 18.04 2.60 -3.53
C GLU A 220 19.19 2.70 -4.54
N GLU A 221 20.30 2.02 -4.27
CA GLU A 221 21.48 2.00 -5.15
C GLU A 221 21.21 1.23 -6.43
N GLU A 222 20.49 0.09 -6.34
CA GLU A 222 20.09 -0.68 -7.53
C GLU A 222 19.12 0.06 -8.44
N VAL A 223 18.41 1.06 -7.93
CA VAL A 223 17.48 1.91 -8.70
C VAL A 223 18.20 3.06 -9.40
N GLU A 224 19.47 3.30 -9.12
CA GLU A 224 20.28 4.38 -9.77
C GLU A 224 21.01 3.91 -11.04
N GLY A 225 21.03 2.61 -11.32
CA GLY A 225 21.73 1.98 -12.45
C GLY A 225 21.09 2.22 -13.83
#